data_7103830080a80d8f9104091b22d9f29c
#
_entry.id   7103830080a80d8f9104091b22d9f29c
#
_cell.length_a   1.000
_cell.length_b   1.000
_cell.length_c   1.000
_cell.angle_alpha   90.00
_cell.angle_beta   90.00
_cell.angle_gamma   90.00
#
_symmetry.space_group_name_H-M   'P 1'
#
loop_
_entity.id
_entity.type
_entity.pdbx_description
1 polymer ?
#
loop_
_entity_poly.entity_id
_entity_poly.type
_entity_poly.pdbx_seq_one_letter_code
_entity_poly.pdbx_strand_id
1 'polypeptide(L)'
;MPTEISVFLLSLQAMPLKLTTYYRGSKVPDLPGTNTFHSTELFRIYEETPGYTPILIVASEDDKPVAKLLAAIRKSVRMFPPGIIKRCEVYGTGEYFNNEADKETIFSDMLQRLTNEALRDSFLIEFRNLENAMFGYKSFRDNQYIAINWLRVR
;
A
#
# COMPACT_ATOMS: atom_id res chain seq x y z
N MET A 1 55.40 10.78 -13.61
CA MET A 1 54.22 10.48 -14.42
C MET A 1 53.10 10.07 -13.48
N PRO A 2 52.11 10.92 -13.17
CA PRO A 2 51.01 10.49 -12.33
C PRO A 2 50.01 9.74 -13.22
N THR A 3 49.70 8.51 -12.82
CA THR A 3 48.68 7.67 -13.41
C THR A 3 47.32 8.22 -12.97
N GLU A 4 46.56 8.81 -13.86
CA GLU A 4 45.19 9.19 -13.62
C GLU A 4 44.33 7.93 -13.47
N ILE A 5 43.95 7.62 -12.26
CA ILE A 5 42.91 6.64 -11.98
C ILE A 5 41.58 7.36 -12.22
N SER A 6 41.03 7.21 -13.41
CA SER A 6 39.64 7.58 -13.68
C SER A 6 38.72 6.65 -12.88
N VAL A 7 38.28 7.15 -11.71
CA VAL A 7 37.21 6.51 -10.96
C VAL A 7 35.92 6.75 -11.73
N PHE A 8 35.52 5.78 -12.54
CA PHE A 8 34.18 5.73 -13.12
C PHE A 8 33.19 5.44 -11.96
N LEU A 9 32.74 6.47 -11.32
CA LEU A 9 31.55 6.41 -10.48
C LEU A 9 30.36 6.15 -11.41
N LEU A 10 30.07 4.86 -11.66
CA LEU A 10 28.74 4.43 -12.07
C LEU A 10 27.79 4.82 -10.93
N SER A 11 27.22 6.01 -11.05
CA SER A 11 26.02 6.33 -10.30
C SER A 11 24.97 5.30 -10.75
N LEU A 12 24.71 4.30 -9.92
CA LEU A 12 23.47 3.55 -9.99
C LEU A 12 22.38 4.60 -9.76
N GLN A 13 21.88 5.20 -10.83
CA GLN A 13 20.64 5.93 -10.78
C GLN A 13 19.58 4.91 -10.39
N ALA A 14 19.15 4.96 -9.13
CA ALA A 14 17.98 4.24 -8.71
C ALA A 14 16.85 4.64 -9.67
N MET A 15 16.34 3.66 -10.41
CA MET A 15 15.28 3.92 -11.37
C MET A 15 14.07 4.47 -10.64
N PRO A 16 13.37 5.48 -11.18
CA PRO A 16 12.28 6.10 -10.47
C PRO A 16 11.14 5.09 -10.30
N LEU A 17 10.77 4.85 -9.04
CA LEU A 17 9.60 4.06 -8.69
C LEU A 17 8.34 4.76 -9.20
N LYS A 18 7.57 4.08 -10.03
CA LYS A 18 6.30 4.57 -10.56
C LYS A 18 5.15 4.00 -9.75
N LEU A 19 4.35 4.87 -9.13
CA LEU A 19 3.15 4.47 -8.41
C LEU A 19 1.91 4.69 -9.28
N THR A 20 1.14 3.63 -9.51
CA THR A 20 -0.14 3.68 -10.19
C THR A 20 -1.25 3.32 -9.21
N THR A 21 -2.32 4.12 -9.17
CA THR A 21 -3.47 3.89 -8.31
C THR A 21 -4.68 3.49 -9.15
N TYR A 22 -5.31 2.38 -8.77
CA TYR A 22 -6.53 1.88 -9.37
C TYR A 22 -7.69 2.05 -8.41
N TYR A 23 -8.81 2.54 -8.92
CA TYR A 23 -10.05 2.77 -8.19
C TYR A 23 -11.17 1.93 -8.76
N ARG A 24 -12.33 1.99 -8.16
CA ARG A 24 -13.56 1.39 -8.70
C ARG A 24 -13.75 1.77 -10.19
N GLY A 25 -14.00 0.78 -11.01
CA GLY A 25 -14.16 0.95 -12.47
C GLY A 25 -12.84 1.03 -13.25
N SER A 26 -11.68 1.00 -12.59
CA SER A 26 -10.39 0.94 -13.28
C SER A 26 -10.16 -0.43 -13.89
N LYS A 27 -9.58 -0.47 -15.09
CA LYS A 27 -9.08 -1.73 -15.66
C LYS A 27 -7.76 -2.10 -14.99
N VAL A 28 -7.82 -2.97 -13.99
CA VAL A 28 -6.63 -3.50 -13.32
C VAL A 28 -5.97 -4.54 -14.21
N PRO A 29 -4.66 -4.44 -14.48
CA PRO A 29 -3.93 -5.46 -15.24
C PRO A 29 -3.83 -6.76 -14.43
N ASP A 30 -3.43 -7.84 -15.09
CA ASP A 30 -3.06 -9.07 -14.41
C ASP A 30 -1.75 -8.84 -13.63
N LEU A 31 -1.82 -9.01 -12.32
CA LEU A 31 -0.72 -8.73 -11.40
C LEU A 31 -0.23 -10.02 -10.76
N PRO A 32 1.10 -10.20 -10.64
CA PRO A 32 1.66 -11.36 -9.96
C PRO A 32 1.28 -11.39 -8.48
N GLY A 33 1.56 -12.54 -7.85
CA GLY A 33 1.45 -12.72 -6.40
C GLY A 33 0.38 -13.70 -5.98
N THR A 34 0.46 -14.11 -4.72
CA THR A 34 -0.40 -15.15 -4.11
C THR A 34 -1.10 -14.67 -2.84
N ASN A 35 -0.80 -13.44 -2.39
CA ASN A 35 -1.43 -12.90 -1.19
C ASN A 35 -2.87 -12.50 -1.48
N THR A 36 -3.81 -13.26 -0.91
CA THR A 36 -5.24 -13.03 -1.08
C THR A 36 -5.68 -11.63 -0.67
N PHE A 37 -5.08 -11.04 0.37
CA PHE A 37 -5.44 -9.70 0.85
C PHE A 37 -5.05 -8.57 -0.10
N HIS A 38 -4.15 -8.84 -1.05
CA HIS A 38 -3.71 -7.88 -2.06
C HIS A 38 -3.99 -8.37 -3.49
N SER A 39 -4.89 -9.33 -3.64
CA SER A 39 -5.23 -9.91 -4.93
C SER A 39 -6.16 -9.02 -5.76
N THR A 40 -6.10 -9.20 -7.08
CA THR A 40 -7.02 -8.55 -8.02
C THR A 40 -8.45 -9.09 -7.85
N GLU A 41 -8.59 -10.34 -7.42
CA GLU A 41 -9.88 -10.96 -7.12
C GLU A 41 -10.55 -10.25 -5.95
N LEU A 42 -9.82 -10.00 -4.86
CA LEU A 42 -10.37 -9.27 -3.71
C LEU A 42 -10.71 -7.82 -4.08
N PHE A 43 -9.92 -7.17 -4.93
CA PHE A 43 -10.25 -5.85 -5.46
C PHE A 43 -11.62 -5.87 -6.15
N ARG A 44 -11.88 -6.85 -7.03
CA ARG A 44 -13.17 -7.01 -7.71
C ARG A 44 -14.32 -7.30 -6.76
N ILE A 45 -14.09 -8.15 -5.76
CA ILE A 45 -15.09 -8.41 -4.70
C ILE A 45 -15.49 -7.11 -4.00
N TYR A 46 -14.52 -6.26 -3.66
CA TYR A 46 -14.82 -4.96 -3.08
C TYR A 46 -15.56 -4.02 -4.04
N GLU A 47 -15.25 -4.07 -5.34
CA GLU A 47 -15.98 -3.29 -6.35
C GLU A 47 -17.47 -3.66 -6.41
N GLU A 48 -17.77 -4.95 -6.35
CA GLU A 48 -19.12 -5.51 -6.43
C GLU A 48 -19.89 -5.41 -5.11
N THR A 49 -19.17 -5.25 -3.99
CA THR A 49 -19.80 -5.20 -2.67
C THR A 49 -20.34 -3.81 -2.35
N PRO A 50 -21.65 -3.66 -2.10
CA PRO A 50 -22.22 -2.38 -1.71
C PRO A 50 -21.56 -1.82 -0.43
N GLY A 51 -21.23 -0.53 -0.44
CA GLY A 51 -20.63 0.15 0.70
C GLY A 51 -19.10 0.02 0.81
N TYR A 52 -18.46 -0.69 -0.11
CA TYR A 52 -17.00 -0.76 -0.24
C TYR A 52 -16.51 0.03 -1.45
N THR A 53 -15.38 0.68 -1.31
CA THR A 53 -14.66 1.34 -2.41
C THR A 53 -13.20 0.91 -2.36
N PRO A 54 -12.73 0.09 -3.30
CA PRO A 54 -11.34 -0.37 -3.32
C PRO A 54 -10.38 0.72 -3.79
N ILE A 55 -9.16 0.67 -3.27
CA ILE A 55 -8.00 1.43 -3.73
C ILE A 55 -6.86 0.43 -3.84
N LEU A 56 -6.34 0.21 -5.04
CA LEU A 56 -5.18 -0.63 -5.27
C LEU A 56 -4.02 0.24 -5.76
N ILE A 57 -2.92 0.23 -5.01
CA ILE A 57 -1.68 0.91 -5.38
C ILE A 57 -0.71 -0.14 -5.88
N VAL A 58 -0.14 0.10 -7.05
CA VAL A 58 0.88 -0.75 -7.66
C VAL A 58 2.15 0.07 -7.83
N ALA A 59 3.24 -0.43 -7.27
CA ALA A 59 4.57 0.08 -7.48
C ALA A 59 5.24 -0.69 -8.62
N SER A 60 5.84 0.04 -9.55
CA SER A 60 6.51 -0.55 -10.73
C SER A 60 7.87 0.09 -10.94
N GLU A 61 8.83 -0.73 -11.36
CA GLU A 61 10.13 -0.34 -11.88
C GLU A 61 10.23 -0.84 -13.32
N ASP A 62 10.65 0.00 -14.27
CA ASP A 62 10.68 -0.34 -15.71
C ASP A 62 9.37 -0.96 -16.23
N ASP A 63 8.23 -0.39 -15.83
CA ASP A 63 6.89 -0.88 -16.15
C ASP A 63 6.59 -2.31 -15.66
N LYS A 64 7.46 -2.91 -14.85
CA LYS A 64 7.23 -4.19 -14.19
C LYS A 64 6.73 -3.96 -12.77
N PRO A 65 5.62 -4.57 -12.34
CA PRO A 65 5.15 -4.46 -10.97
C PRO A 65 6.15 -5.10 -10.01
N VAL A 66 6.55 -4.35 -8.98
CA VAL A 66 7.46 -4.81 -7.91
C VAL A 66 6.75 -4.97 -6.58
N ALA A 67 5.65 -4.26 -6.37
CA ALA A 67 4.81 -4.41 -5.19
C ALA A 67 3.37 -3.95 -5.45
N LYS A 68 2.45 -4.40 -4.61
CA LYS A 68 1.05 -3.94 -4.60
C LYS A 68 0.51 -3.83 -3.19
N LEU A 69 -0.42 -2.90 -2.97
CA LEU A 69 -1.10 -2.65 -1.71
C LEU A 69 -2.58 -2.40 -1.98
N LEU A 70 -3.45 -3.26 -1.47
CA LEU A 70 -4.89 -3.13 -1.58
C LEU A 70 -5.47 -2.60 -0.27
N ALA A 71 -6.31 -1.60 -0.38
CA ALA A 71 -7.12 -1.04 0.68
C ALA A 71 -8.58 -0.98 0.25
N ALA A 72 -9.49 -0.92 1.23
CA ALA A 72 -10.90 -0.73 0.96
C ALA A 72 -11.51 0.32 1.90
N ILE A 73 -12.14 1.32 1.35
CA ILE A 73 -12.93 2.28 2.11
C ILE A 73 -14.32 1.67 2.34
N ARG A 74 -14.69 1.54 3.61
CA ARG A 74 -15.97 0.98 4.03
C ARG A 74 -16.81 2.03 4.73
N LYS A 75 -18.09 2.12 4.35
CA LYS A 75 -19.10 2.94 5.07
C LYS A 75 -19.48 2.27 6.38
N SER A 76 -19.46 3.02 7.48
CA SER A 76 -19.96 2.51 8.75
C SER A 76 -21.49 2.56 8.76
N VAL A 77 -22.12 1.41 8.99
CA VAL A 77 -23.59 1.29 9.13
C VAL A 77 -24.07 1.38 10.58
N ARG A 78 -23.14 1.38 11.56
CA ARG A 78 -23.47 1.35 12.99
C ARG A 78 -23.67 2.72 13.63
N MET A 79 -23.37 3.81 12.91
CA MET A 79 -23.55 5.17 13.42
C MET A 79 -24.69 5.86 12.68
N PHE A 80 -25.50 6.59 13.44
CA PHE A 80 -26.60 7.37 12.87
C PHE A 80 -26.16 8.82 12.63
N PRO A 81 -26.39 9.41 11.43
CA PRO A 81 -26.95 8.76 10.24
C PRO A 81 -25.96 7.74 9.60
N PRO A 82 -26.48 6.61 9.07
CA PRO A 82 -25.61 5.56 8.52
C PRO A 82 -24.82 6.06 7.30
N GLY A 83 -23.57 5.64 7.23
CA GLY A 83 -22.71 5.94 6.07
C GLY A 83 -21.98 7.29 6.09
N ILE A 84 -22.14 8.11 7.14
CA ILE A 84 -21.37 9.35 7.31
C ILE A 84 -19.90 9.04 7.62
N ILE A 85 -19.65 8.06 8.49
CA ILE A 85 -18.28 7.67 8.83
C ILE A 85 -17.81 6.58 7.88
N LYS A 86 -16.79 6.91 7.13
CA LYS A 86 -16.07 5.98 6.29
C LYS A 86 -14.71 5.72 6.91
N ARG A 87 -14.26 4.46 6.86
CA ARG A 87 -12.91 4.05 7.26
C ARG A 87 -12.23 3.29 6.13
N CYS A 88 -10.94 3.48 5.98
CA CYS A 88 -10.11 2.72 5.08
C CYS A 88 -9.47 1.57 5.86
N GLU A 89 -9.65 0.34 5.41
CA GLU A 89 -9.10 -0.86 6.01
C GLU A 89 -8.05 -1.46 5.08
N VAL A 90 -6.89 -1.81 5.65
CA VAL A 90 -5.76 -2.43 4.95
C VAL A 90 -5.33 -3.66 5.74
N TYR A 91 -5.14 -4.79 5.06
CA TYR A 91 -4.71 -6.03 5.68
C TYR A 91 -3.25 -6.36 5.28
N GLY A 92 -2.33 -6.25 6.24
CA GLY A 92 -0.90 -6.40 5.98
C GLY A 92 -0.25 -5.13 5.45
N THR A 93 0.98 -5.25 4.96
CA THR A 93 1.81 -4.14 4.48
C THR A 93 2.08 -4.19 2.98
N GLY A 94 1.28 -4.96 2.26
CA GLY A 94 1.44 -5.13 0.82
C GLY A 94 2.04 -6.49 0.45
N GLU A 95 2.19 -6.72 -0.85
CA GLU A 95 2.86 -7.87 -1.43
C GLU A 95 3.98 -7.40 -2.33
N TYR A 96 5.16 -8.00 -2.20
CA TYR A 96 6.39 -7.61 -2.87
C TYR A 96 6.89 -8.75 -3.75
N PHE A 97 7.23 -8.46 -5.01
CA PHE A 97 7.60 -9.47 -6.01
C PHE A 97 9.10 -9.57 -6.21
N ASN A 98 9.85 -8.53 -5.83
CA ASN A 98 11.31 -8.51 -5.91
C ASN A 98 11.91 -8.58 -4.50
N ASN A 99 12.72 -9.61 -4.23
CA ASN A 99 13.40 -9.78 -2.94
C ASN A 99 14.62 -8.86 -2.78
N GLU A 100 15.17 -8.33 -3.86
CA GLU A 100 16.34 -7.44 -3.86
C GLU A 100 15.95 -5.96 -3.70
N ALA A 101 14.67 -5.64 -3.89
CA ALA A 101 14.18 -4.28 -3.75
C ALA A 101 14.15 -3.84 -2.28
N ASP A 102 14.38 -2.56 -2.04
CA ASP A 102 14.19 -1.94 -0.73
C ASP A 102 12.69 -1.85 -0.40
N LYS A 103 12.19 -2.92 0.21
CA LYS A 103 10.77 -3.06 0.57
C LYS A 103 10.28 -1.96 1.50
N GLU A 104 11.14 -1.44 2.39
CA GLU A 104 10.78 -0.38 3.32
C GLU A 104 10.58 0.95 2.59
N THR A 105 11.43 1.29 1.64
CA THR A 105 11.27 2.50 0.82
C THR A 105 10.02 2.38 -0.07
N ILE A 106 9.82 1.24 -0.74
CA ILE A 106 8.63 0.99 -1.56
C ILE A 106 7.37 1.10 -0.71
N PHE A 107 7.38 0.50 0.49
CA PHE A 107 6.26 0.60 1.42
C PHE A 107 5.99 2.05 1.85
N SER A 108 7.02 2.82 2.15
CA SER A 108 6.90 4.22 2.53
C SER A 108 6.17 5.04 1.45
N ASP A 109 6.56 4.86 0.19
CA ASP A 109 5.98 5.57 -0.93
C ASP A 109 4.52 5.14 -1.18
N MET A 110 4.24 3.83 -1.11
CA MET A 110 2.87 3.30 -1.23
C MET A 110 2.00 3.78 -0.06
N LEU A 111 2.52 3.82 1.18
CA LEU A 111 1.81 4.28 2.36
C LEU A 111 1.45 5.75 2.25
N GLN A 112 2.40 6.60 1.84
CA GLN A 112 2.16 8.02 1.63
C GLN A 112 1.09 8.24 0.55
N ARG A 113 1.19 7.51 -0.57
CA ARG A 113 0.19 7.57 -1.64
C ARG A 113 -1.19 7.15 -1.14
N LEU A 114 -1.28 6.01 -0.43
CA LEU A 114 -2.53 5.52 0.14
C LEU A 114 -3.13 6.52 1.12
N THR A 115 -2.31 7.09 2.02
CA THR A 115 -2.76 8.07 3.01
C THR A 115 -3.42 9.27 2.31
N ASN A 116 -2.75 9.81 1.30
CA ASN A 116 -3.26 10.95 0.54
C ASN A 116 -4.57 10.63 -0.20
N GLU A 117 -4.68 9.44 -0.78
CA GLU A 117 -5.89 9.03 -1.51
C GLU A 117 -7.05 8.69 -0.56
N ALA A 118 -6.77 7.93 0.50
CA ALA A 118 -7.81 7.47 1.42
C ALA A 118 -8.40 8.61 2.25
N LEU A 119 -7.61 9.59 2.69
CA LEU A 119 -8.09 10.71 3.50
C LEU A 119 -9.00 11.68 2.73
N ARG A 120 -9.09 11.58 1.41
CA ARG A 120 -10.07 12.34 0.63
C ARG A 120 -11.50 11.89 0.88
N ASP A 121 -11.69 10.61 1.24
CA ASP A 121 -13.01 10.00 1.33
C ASP A 121 -13.21 9.17 2.61
N SER A 122 -12.22 9.06 3.49
CA SER A 122 -12.32 8.36 4.76
C SER A 122 -11.80 9.20 5.92
N PHE A 123 -12.35 8.96 7.10
CA PHE A 123 -11.96 9.63 8.35
C PHE A 123 -10.82 8.93 9.06
N LEU A 124 -10.66 7.63 8.86
CA LEU A 124 -9.69 6.79 9.55
C LEU A 124 -9.09 5.78 8.58
N ILE A 125 -7.78 5.59 8.66
CA ILE A 125 -7.07 4.51 7.97
C ILE A 125 -6.57 3.53 9.03
N GLU A 126 -6.89 2.26 8.86
CA GLU A 126 -6.60 1.20 9.81
C GLU A 126 -5.86 0.06 9.14
N PHE A 127 -4.63 -0.21 9.59
CA PHE A 127 -3.84 -1.35 9.17
C PHE A 127 -4.04 -2.50 10.16
N ARG A 128 -4.31 -3.69 9.64
CA ARG A 128 -4.58 -4.91 10.40
C ARG A 128 -3.70 -6.05 9.95
N ASN A 129 -3.55 -7.08 10.79
CA ASN A 129 -2.82 -8.31 10.47
C ASN A 129 -1.38 -8.04 9.97
N LEU A 130 -0.65 -7.20 10.69
CA LEU A 130 0.76 -6.98 10.42
C LEU A 130 1.53 -8.23 10.84
N GLU A 131 2.14 -8.92 9.87
CA GLU A 131 2.95 -10.12 10.14
C GLU A 131 4.22 -9.78 10.92
N ASN A 132 4.83 -8.64 10.60
CA ASN A 132 5.98 -8.12 11.30
C ASN A 132 5.70 -6.68 11.76
N ALA A 133 5.54 -6.50 13.07
CA ALA A 133 5.23 -5.20 13.66
C ALA A 133 6.37 -4.18 13.52
N MET A 134 7.58 -4.63 13.22
CA MET A 134 8.75 -3.73 13.02
C MET A 134 8.88 -3.27 11.57
N PHE A 135 8.35 -4.04 10.61
CA PHE A 135 8.38 -3.65 9.21
C PHE A 135 7.53 -2.39 8.98
N GLY A 136 8.12 -1.40 8.34
CA GLY A 136 7.45 -0.13 8.05
C GLY A 136 7.22 0.77 9.27
N TYR A 137 7.74 0.41 10.47
CA TYR A 137 7.53 1.18 11.69
C TYR A 137 7.91 2.65 11.52
N LYS A 138 9.04 2.94 10.88
CA LYS A 138 9.47 4.31 10.59
C LYS A 138 8.49 5.02 9.67
N SER A 139 8.06 4.36 8.59
CA SER A 139 7.10 4.89 7.62
C SER A 139 5.75 5.19 8.27
N PHE A 140 5.25 4.29 9.12
CA PHE A 140 4.03 4.52 9.89
C PHE A 140 4.14 5.75 10.79
N ARG A 141 5.23 5.85 11.56
CA ARG A 141 5.47 6.98 12.47
C ARG A 141 5.58 8.29 11.70
N ASP A 142 6.34 8.32 10.62
CA ASP A 142 6.58 9.53 9.82
C ASP A 142 5.28 10.01 9.14
N ASN A 143 4.33 9.11 8.87
CA ASN A 143 2.99 9.42 8.39
C ASN A 143 1.95 9.57 9.52
N GLN A 144 2.38 9.72 10.78
CA GLN A 144 1.52 9.98 11.94
C GLN A 144 0.54 8.85 12.30
N TYR A 145 0.85 7.61 11.93
CA TYR A 145 0.10 6.45 12.37
C TYR A 145 0.44 6.10 13.81
N ILE A 146 -0.55 5.66 14.57
CA ILE A 146 -0.43 5.27 15.97
C ILE A 146 -0.62 3.77 16.08
N ALA A 147 0.31 3.08 16.74
CA ALA A 147 0.16 1.67 17.07
C ALA A 147 -0.82 1.50 18.23
N ILE A 148 -1.88 0.72 18.02
CA ILE A 148 -2.86 0.37 19.05
C ILE A 148 -2.73 -1.12 19.35
N ASN A 149 -2.43 -1.46 20.59
CA ASN A 149 -2.43 -2.85 21.03
C ASN A 149 -3.86 -3.33 21.29
N TRP A 150 -4.34 -4.29 20.48
CA TRP A 150 -5.59 -4.97 20.75
C TRP A 150 -5.36 -6.10 21.75
N LEU A 151 -6.02 -6.05 22.89
CA LEU A 151 -6.10 -7.19 23.80
C LEU A 151 -6.95 -8.27 23.11
N ARG A 152 -6.33 -9.41 22.76
CA ARG A 152 -7.07 -10.61 22.41
C ARG A 152 -7.53 -11.26 23.71
N VAL A 153 -8.82 -11.19 23.98
CA VAL A 153 -9.44 -12.07 24.99
C VAL A 153 -9.50 -13.46 24.36
N ARG A 154 -8.78 -14.41 24.96
CA ARG A 154 -8.87 -15.84 24.61
C ARG A 154 -10.02 -16.49 25.35
#